data_f9048c039993847d71e4213d1d00021a
#
_entry.id   f9048c039993847d71e4213d1d00021a
#
_cell.length_a   1.000
_cell.length_b   1.000
_cell.length_c   1.000
_cell.angle_alpha   90.00
_cell.angle_beta   90.00
_cell.angle_gamma   90.00
#
_symmetry.space_group_name_H-M   'P 1'
#
loop_
_entity.id
_entity.type
_entity.pdbx_description
1 polymer ?
#
loop_
_entity_poly.entity_id
_entity_poly.type
_entity_poly.pdbx_seq_one_letter_code
_entity_poly.pdbx_strand_id
1 'polypeptide(L)'
;MPKPDGSLSAVVVSGGKQYRVAPGDKVLVDRLSAEPGSEVKMNRVLLLHDGDDVQVGAPSIDGLEISATVIAHTRGHRIDVLRYKSKKRVRVHRGARADLTAIEILPFGGKHKSAAKDDKKEAEEAEPKAEAEAKPKRGARKPRATKTKDDK
;
A
#
# COMPACT_ATOMS: atom_id res chain seq x y z
N MET A 1 24.69 -8.68 2.95
CA MET A 1 25.06 -9.71 3.92
C MET A 1 23.85 -10.60 4.12
N PRO A 2 23.91 -11.92 3.90
CA PRO A 2 22.81 -12.81 4.28
C PRO A 2 22.66 -12.73 5.81
N LYS A 3 21.43 -12.49 6.28
CA LYS A 3 21.12 -12.51 7.71
C LYS A 3 21.24 -13.95 8.22
N PRO A 4 21.62 -14.14 9.48
CA PRO A 4 21.82 -15.49 10.03
C PRO A 4 20.52 -16.31 9.97
N ASP A 5 20.70 -17.60 9.71
CA ASP A 5 19.64 -18.59 9.66
C ASP A 5 18.84 -18.56 10.96
N GLY A 6 17.52 -18.46 10.85
CA GLY A 6 16.61 -18.35 11.98
C GLY A 6 15.88 -17.02 12.10
N SER A 7 16.15 -16.04 11.23
CA SER A 7 15.45 -14.76 11.23
C SER A 7 14.18 -14.85 10.37
N LEU A 8 13.10 -14.27 10.88
CA LEU A 8 11.84 -14.10 10.15
C LEU A 8 12.10 -13.49 8.77
N SER A 9 11.62 -14.16 7.73
CA SER A 9 11.73 -13.66 6.35
C SER A 9 10.55 -14.13 5.52
N ALA A 10 10.20 -13.35 4.52
CA ALA A 10 9.12 -13.69 3.60
C ALA A 10 9.55 -13.43 2.15
N VAL A 11 8.87 -14.10 1.21
CA VAL A 11 9.00 -13.82 -0.21
C VAL A 11 7.71 -13.18 -0.70
N VAL A 12 7.80 -11.94 -1.14
CA VAL A 12 6.68 -11.14 -1.66
C VAL A 12 6.83 -10.89 -3.14
N VAL A 13 5.70 -10.70 -3.83
CA VAL A 13 5.67 -10.36 -5.25
C VAL A 13 5.21 -8.92 -5.43
N SER A 14 6.01 -8.12 -6.14
CA SER A 14 5.67 -6.77 -6.54
C SER A 14 6.18 -6.50 -7.96
N GLY A 15 5.34 -5.90 -8.82
CA GLY A 15 5.71 -5.59 -10.20
C GLY A 15 6.16 -6.79 -11.04
N GLY A 16 5.65 -8.01 -10.74
CA GLY A 16 6.06 -9.24 -11.42
C GLY A 16 7.43 -9.79 -10.99
N LYS A 17 8.07 -9.20 -10.00
CA LYS A 17 9.34 -9.63 -9.42
C LYS A 17 9.13 -10.15 -8.00
N GLN A 18 9.99 -11.08 -7.59
CA GLN A 18 9.99 -11.65 -6.24
C GLN A 18 11.10 -11.03 -5.41
N TYR A 19 10.78 -10.69 -4.18
CA TYR A 19 11.69 -10.08 -3.23
C TYR A 19 11.68 -10.88 -1.94
N ARG A 20 12.87 -11.29 -1.48
CA ARG A 20 13.03 -11.81 -0.12
C ARG A 20 13.17 -10.61 0.80
N VAL A 21 12.32 -10.55 1.81
CA VAL A 21 12.22 -9.42 2.74
C VAL A 21 12.23 -9.91 4.18
N ALA A 22 12.82 -9.11 5.06
CA ALA A 22 12.75 -9.28 6.49
C ALA A 22 12.21 -8.00 7.14
N PRO A 23 11.73 -8.05 8.38
CA PRO A 23 11.27 -6.86 9.10
C PRO A 23 12.37 -5.78 9.15
N GLY A 24 12.02 -4.53 8.81
CA GLY A 24 12.95 -3.40 8.76
C GLY A 24 13.85 -3.35 7.52
N ASP A 25 13.69 -4.23 6.55
CA ASP A 25 14.46 -4.16 5.30
C ASP A 25 13.97 -3.04 4.39
N LYS A 26 14.94 -2.39 3.71
CA LYS A 26 14.67 -1.40 2.67
C LYS A 26 14.87 -2.05 1.31
N VAL A 27 13.83 -2.04 0.50
CA VAL A 27 13.83 -2.71 -0.81
C VAL A 27 13.44 -1.72 -1.89
N LEU A 28 14.09 -1.83 -3.05
CA LEU A 28 13.72 -1.09 -4.27
C LEU A 28 12.81 -1.96 -5.13
N VAL A 29 11.57 -1.51 -5.28
CA VAL A 29 10.57 -2.16 -6.15
C VAL A 29 10.26 -1.28 -7.36
N ASP A 30 9.58 -1.84 -8.36
CA ASP A 30 9.08 -1.06 -9.49
C ASP A 30 8.12 0.02 -8.99
N ARG A 31 7.99 1.12 -9.74
CA ARG A 31 7.20 2.29 -9.34
C ARG A 31 5.79 1.91 -8.88
N LEU A 32 5.48 2.26 -7.64
CA LEU A 32 4.14 2.18 -7.07
C LEU A 32 3.42 3.52 -7.21
N SER A 33 2.09 3.48 -7.33
CA SER A 33 1.24 4.69 -7.39
C SER A 33 0.88 5.26 -6.02
N ALA A 34 1.63 4.90 -4.99
CA ALA A 34 1.44 5.38 -3.62
C ALA A 34 2.34 6.59 -3.35
N GLU A 35 1.92 7.52 -2.51
CA GLU A 35 2.71 8.70 -2.16
C GLU A 35 3.84 8.36 -1.16
N PRO A 36 4.95 9.11 -1.15
CA PRO A 36 5.98 8.98 -0.13
C PRO A 36 5.40 9.20 1.28
N GLY A 37 5.74 8.33 2.21
CA GLY A 37 5.20 8.31 3.57
C GLY A 37 3.91 7.50 3.73
N SER A 38 3.27 7.05 2.66
CA SER A 38 2.08 6.21 2.75
C SER A 38 2.44 4.75 3.03
N GLU A 39 1.49 4.04 3.62
CA GLU A 39 1.59 2.60 3.86
C GLU A 39 0.99 1.82 2.68
N VAL A 40 1.69 0.80 2.22
CA VAL A 40 1.28 -0.08 1.13
C VAL A 40 1.24 -1.52 1.63
N LYS A 41 0.18 -2.22 1.32
CA LYS A 41 0.00 -3.64 1.65
C LYS A 41 0.41 -4.52 0.47
N MET A 42 1.27 -5.49 0.75
CA MET A 42 1.67 -6.51 -0.20
C MET A 42 0.88 -7.79 0.09
N ASN A 43 -0.14 -8.05 -0.74
CA ASN A 43 -1.09 -9.15 -0.51
C ASN A 43 -0.61 -10.48 -1.11
N ARG A 44 0.45 -10.45 -1.94
CA ARG A 44 0.93 -11.64 -2.60
C ARG A 44 2.23 -12.12 -1.97
N VAL A 45 2.07 -12.95 -0.94
CA VAL A 45 3.18 -13.59 -0.22
C VAL A 45 3.26 -15.04 -0.66
N LEU A 46 4.42 -15.46 -1.16
CA LEU A 46 4.64 -16.82 -1.68
C LEU A 46 5.19 -17.75 -0.61
N LEU A 47 6.01 -17.21 0.29
CA LEU A 47 6.68 -17.98 1.32
C LEU A 47 6.83 -17.12 2.57
N LEU A 48 6.61 -17.73 3.71
CA LEU A 48 6.93 -17.20 5.03
C LEU A 48 7.86 -18.20 5.75
N HIS A 49 8.98 -17.70 6.23
CA HIS A 49 9.94 -18.46 7.03
C HIS A 49 10.02 -17.80 8.41
N ASP A 50 9.59 -18.53 9.43
CA ASP A 50 9.59 -18.08 10.82
C ASP A 50 10.46 -19.03 11.66
N GLY A 51 11.76 -18.74 11.66
CA GLY A 51 12.72 -19.58 12.37
C GLY A 51 12.77 -21.02 11.85
N ASP A 52 12.08 -21.93 12.50
CA ASP A 52 12.04 -23.35 12.13
C ASP A 52 10.86 -23.71 11.23
N ASP A 53 9.84 -22.86 11.19
CA ASP A 53 8.63 -23.10 10.41
C ASP A 53 8.72 -22.45 9.04
N VAL A 54 8.44 -23.22 7.99
CA VAL A 54 8.37 -22.72 6.61
C VAL A 54 6.99 -22.98 6.04
N GLN A 55 6.28 -21.90 5.71
CA GLN A 55 5.00 -21.95 5.04
C GLN A 55 5.16 -21.57 3.59
N VAL A 56 4.74 -22.44 2.68
CA VAL A 56 4.82 -22.23 1.23
C VAL A 56 3.41 -22.10 0.67
N GLY A 57 3.13 -21.05 -0.06
CA GLY A 57 1.85 -20.83 -0.72
C GLY A 57 1.69 -21.65 -2.00
N ALA A 58 0.47 -22.02 -2.33
CA ALA A 58 0.12 -22.68 -3.57
C ALA A 58 -1.03 -21.92 -4.28
N PRO A 59 -0.78 -20.87 -5.04
CA PRO A 59 0.50 -20.18 -5.37
C PRO A 59 0.92 -19.12 -4.35
N SER A 60 0.05 -18.67 -3.45
CA SER A 60 0.29 -17.66 -2.41
C SER A 60 -0.30 -18.15 -1.08
N ILE A 61 0.17 -17.57 0.01
CA ILE A 61 -0.39 -17.81 1.34
C ILE A 61 -1.62 -16.93 1.48
N ASP A 62 -2.78 -17.55 1.70
CA ASP A 62 -4.04 -16.82 1.84
C ASP A 62 -4.11 -16.11 3.20
N GLY A 63 -4.60 -14.87 3.18
CA GLY A 63 -4.81 -14.07 4.39
C GLY A 63 -3.54 -13.46 4.99
N LEU A 64 -2.36 -13.65 4.39
CA LEU A 64 -1.13 -13.02 4.84
C LEU A 64 -0.85 -11.76 4.03
N GLU A 65 -0.84 -10.61 4.70
CA GLU A 65 -0.48 -9.31 4.14
C GLU A 65 0.77 -8.78 4.84
N ILE A 66 1.70 -8.26 4.05
CA ILE A 66 2.89 -7.60 4.57
C ILE A 66 2.78 -6.12 4.29
N SER A 67 2.75 -5.32 5.35
CA SER A 67 2.74 -3.86 5.25
C SER A 67 4.14 -3.32 5.02
N ALA A 68 4.24 -2.28 4.19
CA ALA A 68 5.47 -1.56 3.93
C ALA A 68 5.20 -0.06 3.82
N THR A 69 6.13 0.75 4.30
CA THR A 69 6.06 2.22 4.18
C THR A 69 6.86 2.67 2.96
N VAL A 70 6.28 3.54 2.14
CA VAL A 70 6.98 4.15 1.01
C VAL A 70 7.92 5.23 1.53
N ILE A 71 9.23 5.07 1.32
CA ILE A 71 10.22 6.07 1.71
C ILE A 71 10.29 7.18 0.67
N ALA A 72 10.55 6.81 -0.58
CA ALA A 72 10.72 7.76 -1.66
C ALA A 72 10.61 7.08 -3.03
N HIS A 73 10.34 7.89 -4.04
CA HIS A 73 10.47 7.47 -5.43
C HIS A 73 11.83 7.87 -5.97
N THR A 74 12.55 6.92 -6.54
CA THR A 74 13.90 7.12 -7.06
C THR A 74 14.00 6.65 -8.50
N ARG A 75 14.94 7.21 -9.24
CA ARG A 75 15.27 6.70 -10.57
C ARG A 75 16.54 5.86 -10.49
N GLY A 76 16.51 4.73 -11.12
CA GLY A 76 17.64 3.82 -11.22
C GLY A 76 18.84 4.43 -11.96
N HIS A 77 19.91 3.68 -12.07
CA HIS A 77 21.08 4.08 -12.85
C HIS A 77 20.73 4.24 -14.33
N ARG A 78 21.50 5.05 -15.02
CA ARG A 78 21.33 5.24 -16.46
C ARG A 78 21.83 3.98 -17.20
N ILE A 79 21.00 3.51 -18.11
CA ILE A 79 21.34 2.39 -19.00
C ILE A 79 21.39 2.94 -20.41
N ASP A 80 22.52 2.76 -21.10
CA ASP A 80 22.68 3.11 -22.49
C ASP A 80 22.66 1.83 -23.34
N VAL A 81 21.71 1.76 -24.25
CA VAL A 81 21.51 0.62 -25.13
C VAL A 81 21.86 1.00 -26.56
N LEU A 82 22.83 0.33 -27.13
CA LEU A 82 23.21 0.48 -28.52
C LEU A 82 22.73 -0.75 -29.30
N ARG A 83 21.82 -0.52 -30.24
CA ARG A 83 21.42 -1.53 -31.20
C ARG A 83 22.16 -1.29 -32.51
N TYR A 84 23.04 -2.22 -32.86
CA TYR A 84 23.84 -2.19 -34.08
C TYR A 84 23.56 -3.44 -34.93
N LYS A 85 23.46 -3.26 -36.24
CA LYS A 85 23.47 -4.36 -37.20
C LYS A 85 24.46 -4.07 -38.28
N SER A 86 25.48 -4.93 -38.40
CA SER A 86 26.46 -4.87 -39.46
C SER A 86 25.80 -5.01 -40.86
N LYS A 87 26.34 -4.38 -41.87
CA LYS A 87 25.86 -4.41 -43.28
C LYS A 87 24.43 -3.89 -43.51
N LYS A 88 23.69 -3.46 -42.47
CA LYS A 88 22.32 -2.95 -42.56
C LYS A 88 22.18 -1.45 -42.21
N ARG A 89 23.26 -0.73 -42.03
CA ARG A 89 23.28 0.71 -41.63
C ARG A 89 22.39 1.04 -40.43
N VAL A 90 22.15 0.05 -39.56
CA VAL A 90 21.35 0.25 -38.35
C VAL A 90 22.26 0.54 -37.17
N ARG A 91 22.15 1.75 -36.62
CA ARG A 91 22.81 2.18 -35.38
C ARG A 91 21.82 3.01 -34.61
N VAL A 92 21.21 2.42 -33.59
CA VAL A 92 20.22 3.11 -32.74
C VAL A 92 20.75 3.14 -31.32
N HIS A 93 20.88 4.34 -30.78
CA HIS A 93 21.25 4.57 -29.37
C HIS A 93 20.01 4.97 -28.60
N ARG A 94 19.77 4.33 -27.47
CA ARG A 94 18.67 4.62 -26.55
C ARG A 94 19.19 4.65 -25.12
N GLY A 95 18.75 5.63 -24.34
CA GLY A 95 18.97 5.68 -22.90
C GLY A 95 17.68 5.38 -22.15
N ALA A 96 17.81 4.71 -21.02
CA ALA A 96 16.69 4.45 -20.10
C ALA A 96 17.12 4.55 -18.65
N ARG A 97 16.17 4.85 -17.78
CA ARG A 97 16.30 4.71 -16.34
C ARG A 97 15.02 4.07 -15.83
N ALA A 98 15.14 3.08 -14.94
CA ALA A 98 14.01 2.49 -14.27
C ALA A 98 13.42 3.49 -13.26
N ASP A 99 12.11 3.63 -13.24
CA ASP A 99 11.42 4.35 -12.18
C ASP A 99 11.15 3.35 -11.05
N LEU A 100 11.66 3.64 -9.86
CA LEU A 100 11.65 2.75 -8.71
C LEU A 100 11.01 3.44 -7.51
N THR A 101 10.54 2.63 -6.56
CA THR A 101 10.06 3.08 -5.25
C THR A 101 10.87 2.37 -4.17
N ALA A 102 11.46 3.13 -3.26
CA ALA A 102 12.07 2.61 -2.06
C ALA A 102 11.00 2.40 -1.00
N ILE A 103 10.89 1.19 -0.49
CA ILE A 103 9.96 0.82 0.57
C ILE A 103 10.72 0.26 1.76
N GLU A 104 10.19 0.48 2.95
CA GLU A 104 10.64 -0.11 4.19
C GLU A 104 9.59 -1.09 4.69
N ILE A 105 10.00 -2.32 4.95
CA ILE A 105 9.12 -3.39 5.37
C ILE A 105 8.83 -3.23 6.86
N LEU A 106 7.54 -3.12 7.20
CA LEU A 106 7.10 -3.07 8.59
C LEU A 106 7.23 -4.46 9.23
N PRO A 107 7.29 -4.54 10.57
CA PRO A 107 7.30 -5.80 11.27
C PRO A 107 6.09 -6.66 10.88
N PHE A 108 6.35 -7.91 10.48
CA PHE A 108 5.36 -8.92 10.19
C PHE A 108 5.74 -10.21 10.93
N GLY A 109 4.79 -11.15 11.10
CA GLY A 109 5.10 -12.41 11.78
C GLY A 109 4.93 -12.33 13.29
N GLY A 110 3.73 -12.25 13.71
CA GLY A 110 3.24 -12.77 14.98
C GLY A 110 2.07 -13.65 14.62
N LYS A 111 1.91 -14.78 15.27
CA LYS A 111 0.80 -15.73 15.07
C LYS A 111 -0.45 -15.00 14.61
N HIS A 112 -0.89 -15.25 13.38
CA HIS A 112 -2.14 -14.74 12.86
C HIS A 112 -3.26 -15.06 13.85
N LYS A 113 -3.56 -14.15 14.77
CA LYS A 113 -4.90 -14.02 15.30
C LYS A 113 -5.69 -13.40 14.16
N SER A 114 -6.46 -14.22 13.49
CA SER A 114 -7.58 -13.80 12.68
C SER A 114 -8.40 -12.83 13.53
N ALA A 115 -8.21 -11.53 13.34
CA ALA A 115 -9.11 -10.50 13.83
C ALA A 115 -10.34 -10.51 12.91
N ALA A 116 -11.14 -11.58 13.05
CA ALA A 116 -12.48 -11.63 12.58
C ALA A 116 -13.37 -11.43 13.79
N LYS A 117 -14.02 -10.27 13.85
CA LYS A 117 -15.28 -10.01 14.53
C LYS A 117 -15.32 -10.36 16.01
N ASP A 118 -15.04 -9.40 16.86
CA ASP A 118 -15.73 -9.25 18.14
C ASP A 118 -15.66 -7.79 18.59
N ASP A 119 -16.45 -6.93 17.92
CA ASP A 119 -16.86 -5.66 18.47
C ASP A 119 -18.32 -5.42 18.12
N LYS A 120 -19.16 -6.25 18.71
CA LYS A 120 -20.57 -5.95 18.82
C LYS A 120 -21.20 -6.76 19.95
N LYS A 121 -20.88 -6.41 21.17
CA LYS A 121 -21.74 -6.67 22.34
C LYS A 121 -21.11 -6.07 23.60
N GLU A 122 -21.41 -4.82 23.86
CA GLU A 122 -21.56 -4.29 25.21
C GLU A 122 -21.88 -2.80 25.10
N ALA A 123 -23.14 -2.49 24.94
CA ALA A 123 -23.74 -1.24 25.33
C ALA A 123 -25.26 -1.37 25.23
N GLU A 124 -25.81 -2.24 26.08
CA GLU A 124 -27.23 -2.20 26.41
C GLU A 124 -27.33 -2.50 27.90
N GLU A 125 -27.34 -1.45 28.66
CA GLU A 125 -28.07 -1.29 29.93
C GLU A 125 -27.58 -0.04 30.65
N ALA A 126 -28.36 1.04 30.47
CA ALA A 126 -28.69 2.01 31.51
C ALA A 126 -29.44 3.20 30.91
N GLU A 127 -30.75 3.11 30.77
CA GLU A 127 -31.62 4.22 31.04
C GLU A 127 -31.89 4.30 32.56
N PRO A 128 -32.30 5.42 33.20
CA PRO A 128 -33.50 6.16 32.80
C PRO A 128 -33.57 7.68 33.14
N LYS A 129 -34.52 8.34 32.44
CA LYS A 129 -35.43 9.41 32.92
C LYS A 129 -34.89 10.77 33.38
N ALA A 130 -35.32 11.78 32.67
CA ALA A 130 -36.19 12.89 33.09
C ALA A 130 -36.19 13.92 31.95
N GLU A 131 -37.26 14.13 31.27
CA GLU A 131 -38.47 14.94 31.44
C GLU A 131 -38.22 16.46 31.38
N ALA A 132 -38.98 17.03 30.45
CA ALA A 132 -39.54 18.39 30.46
C ALA A 132 -39.03 19.38 29.40
N GLU A 133 -39.89 19.57 28.41
CA GLU A 133 -40.55 20.82 27.96
C GLU A 133 -39.69 21.92 27.31
N ALA A 134 -39.91 22.19 26.09
CA ALA A 134 -40.66 23.35 25.54
C ALA A 134 -40.36 23.60 24.05
N LYS A 135 -41.36 23.47 23.24
CA LYS A 135 -41.53 24.11 21.90
C LYS A 135 -41.99 25.57 22.11
N PRO A 136 -42.21 26.40 21.09
CA PRO A 136 -41.68 26.53 19.72
C PRO A 136 -41.37 27.99 19.31
N LYS A 137 -40.88 28.25 18.08
CA LYS A 137 -41.38 29.30 17.13
C LYS A 137 -40.36 29.62 16.03
N ARG A 138 -40.73 29.30 14.81
CA ARG A 138 -41.15 30.19 13.69
C ARG A 138 -40.12 31.22 13.23
N GLY A 139 -39.82 31.13 11.92
CA GLY A 139 -39.38 32.28 11.17
C GLY A 139 -38.75 31.93 9.83
N ALA A 140 -39.60 31.72 8.90
CA ALA A 140 -39.45 31.80 7.45
C ALA A 140 -38.71 33.04 6.97
N ARG A 141 -37.92 32.90 5.90
CA ARG A 141 -37.97 33.72 4.68
C ARG A 141 -36.88 33.38 3.69
N LYS A 142 -37.25 32.80 2.57
CA LYS A 142 -36.69 33.12 1.25
C LYS A 142 -37.18 34.53 0.87
N PRO A 143 -36.45 35.29 0.06
CA PRO A 143 -36.58 35.23 -1.37
C PRO A 143 -35.28 35.62 -2.12
N ARG A 144 -35.14 35.26 -3.33
CA ARG A 144 -35.57 35.77 -4.64
C ARG A 144 -34.37 36.15 -5.51
N ALA A 145 -34.38 35.53 -6.65
CA ALA A 145 -33.58 35.80 -7.85
C ALA A 145 -33.74 37.25 -8.34
N THR A 146 -32.65 37.80 -8.88
CA THR A 146 -32.78 38.79 -9.95
C THR A 146 -31.71 38.54 -11.03
N LYS A 147 -32.24 38.42 -12.17
CA LYS A 147 -31.73 38.36 -13.54
C LYS A 147 -31.63 39.79 -14.06
N THR A 148 -30.53 40.17 -14.66
CA THR A 148 -30.40 41.22 -15.68
C THR A 148 -29.06 40.97 -16.39
N LYS A 149 -28.96 40.59 -17.58
CA LYS A 149 -29.30 41.03 -18.93
C LYS A 149 -28.69 42.41 -19.29
N ASP A 150 -28.00 42.36 -20.44
CA ASP A 150 -27.66 43.39 -21.41
C ASP A 150 -26.41 44.25 -21.10
N ASP A 151 -25.56 44.48 -21.97
CA ASP A 151 -25.47 44.81 -23.39
C ASP A 151 -24.17 45.60 -23.59
N LYS A 152 -23.31 45.23 -24.45
CA LYS A 152 -22.73 45.96 -25.56
C LYS A 152 -21.40 45.37 -26.03
#